data_a98546eaec5bd4912b7b80891b9734a6
#
_entry.id   a98546eaec5bd4912b7b80891b9734a6
#
_cell.length_a   1.000
_cell.length_b   1.000
_cell.length_c   1.000
_cell.angle_alpha   90.00
_cell.angle_beta   90.00
_cell.angle_gamma   90.00
#
_symmetry.space_group_name_H-M   'P 1'
#
loop_
_entity.id
_entity.type
_entity.pdbx_description
1 polymer ?
#
loop_
_entity_poly.entity_id
_entity_poly.type
_entity_poly.pdbx_seq_one_letter_code
_entity_poly.pdbx_strand_id
1 'polypeptide(L)'
;MKSKEHIKSIILFLLVMMSVVLTFMVWNFSPDLNNIDSTDSKKSNTKTIGKPMSANIENVISPYQIVEVKGDKVKGLAPSRAQLSQVTGTLKNHEVSKVEHIHRDYNLNIPMLNDHFTVLDFTYDMPLTTYLGQILNSSAKVPKNFKFNRIIVSQNPKENLELYAISEDRHEVMKVTLTTKANHFIKVMDHLNKEMQKYSEVITNKDTIDKATHIFAPNRPKDMRSYRMVYDTIPVETMNAILFDDSVIIRSGKSGSTTYNNNTGVANYNDESKKYHYKNLSEDESSSSDMDSTIPSTFEYINGHGGFFNDDFRLFNTDNSSGELTYQLFLNGHPTFNDQQLNDIEVTWGDKGIYDYKRALLRSSVPLEGKTKSLDSVESVRSSLANNHTIDFEKVTNMVIGYKEDDQPDKDDIEVQRNSEFVPTWYVQYDGDWYAYEDGRLE
;
A
#
# COMPACT_ATOMS: atom_id res chain seq x y z
N MET A 1 -5.01 69.97 27.44
CA MET A 1 -5.47 68.58 27.77
C MET A 1 -6.62 68.11 26.87
N LYS A 2 -7.57 68.93 26.47
CA LYS A 2 -8.72 68.53 25.66
C LYS A 2 -8.39 67.98 24.25
N SER A 3 -7.32 68.46 23.58
CA SER A 3 -6.92 68.00 22.23
C SER A 3 -6.45 66.55 22.19
N LYS A 4 -5.76 66.02 23.23
CA LYS A 4 -5.29 64.64 23.31
C LYS A 4 -6.44 63.63 23.51
N GLU A 5 -7.52 64.01 24.15
CA GLU A 5 -8.71 63.21 24.35
C GLU A 5 -9.50 63.07 23.06
N HIS A 6 -9.62 64.13 22.27
CA HIS A 6 -10.28 64.09 20.96
C HIS A 6 -9.52 63.19 19.97
N ILE A 7 -8.19 63.21 19.98
CA ILE A 7 -7.36 62.34 19.15
C ILE A 7 -7.58 60.86 19.51
N LYS A 8 -7.62 60.49 20.80
CA LYS A 8 -7.91 59.15 21.26
C LYS A 8 -9.30 58.69 20.84
N SER A 9 -10.29 59.53 20.96
CA SER A 9 -11.69 59.21 20.52
C SER A 9 -11.77 59.00 19.03
N ILE A 10 -11.05 59.74 18.20
CA ILE A 10 -11.03 59.61 16.75
C ILE A 10 -10.33 58.26 16.37
N ILE A 11 -9.21 57.94 17.03
CA ILE A 11 -8.50 56.66 16.80
C ILE A 11 -9.39 55.47 17.19
N LEU A 12 -10.06 55.55 18.34
CA LEU A 12 -10.97 54.52 18.79
C LEU A 12 -12.15 54.32 17.80
N PHE A 13 -12.74 55.43 17.31
CA PHE A 13 -13.79 55.37 16.33
C PHE A 13 -13.35 54.75 15.02
N LEU A 14 -12.14 55.09 14.53
CA LEU A 14 -11.53 54.45 13.35
C LEU A 14 -11.28 52.96 13.53
N LEU A 15 -10.84 52.52 14.68
CA LEU A 15 -10.64 51.10 14.98
C LEU A 15 -11.97 50.32 15.02
N VAL A 16 -13.00 50.89 15.62
CA VAL A 16 -14.35 50.33 15.64
C VAL A 16 -14.92 50.21 14.24
N MET A 17 -14.82 51.27 13.43
CA MET A 17 -15.26 51.27 12.03
C MET A 17 -14.50 50.21 11.21
N MET A 18 -13.21 50.10 11.36
CA MET A 18 -12.38 49.10 10.70
C MET A 18 -12.76 47.68 11.12
N SER A 19 -13.06 47.46 12.42
CA SER A 19 -13.58 46.16 12.91
C SER A 19 -14.91 45.79 12.29
N VAL A 20 -15.85 46.74 12.18
CA VAL A 20 -17.15 46.49 11.53
C VAL A 20 -16.99 46.16 10.04
N VAL A 21 -16.11 46.89 9.34
CA VAL A 21 -15.83 46.63 7.92
C VAL A 21 -15.19 45.26 7.74
N LEU A 22 -14.25 44.86 8.58
CA LEU A 22 -13.63 43.53 8.54
C LEU A 22 -14.65 42.42 8.85
N THR A 23 -15.51 42.62 9.84
CA THR A 23 -16.59 41.69 10.17
C THR A 23 -17.56 41.53 8.99
N PHE A 24 -17.94 42.62 8.34
CA PHE A 24 -18.79 42.59 7.15
C PHE A 24 -18.10 41.94 5.96
N MET A 25 -16.77 42.14 5.78
CA MET A 25 -15.99 41.45 4.76
C MET A 25 -15.90 39.95 5.04
N VAL A 26 -15.69 39.51 6.29
CA VAL A 26 -15.65 38.09 6.66
C VAL A 26 -17.05 37.45 6.45
N TRP A 27 -18.12 38.12 6.78
CA TRP A 27 -19.48 37.58 6.57
C TRP A 27 -19.88 37.52 5.11
N ASN A 28 -19.42 38.47 4.27
CA ASN A 28 -19.67 38.46 2.81
C ASN A 28 -18.56 37.72 2.01
N PHE A 29 -17.53 37.22 2.67
CA PHE A 29 -16.56 36.38 2.03
C PHE A 29 -17.11 34.95 1.91
N SER A 30 -18.11 34.79 1.05
CA SER A 30 -18.36 33.53 0.37
C SER A 30 -17.32 33.45 -0.73
N PRO A 31 -16.39 32.49 -0.71
CA PRO A 31 -15.60 32.24 -1.90
C PRO A 31 -16.60 31.88 -3.00
N ASP A 32 -16.68 32.72 -4.01
CA ASP A 32 -17.49 32.49 -5.23
C ASP A 32 -16.86 31.28 -5.95
N LEU A 33 -17.30 30.07 -5.60
CA LEU A 33 -16.96 28.84 -6.30
C LEU A 33 -17.65 28.73 -7.67
N ASN A 34 -18.44 29.76 -8.07
CA ASN A 34 -19.25 29.75 -9.28
C ASN A 34 -18.60 30.39 -10.51
N ASN A 35 -17.38 30.93 -10.42
CA ASN A 35 -16.72 31.52 -11.58
C ASN A 35 -15.38 30.83 -11.84
N ILE A 36 -15.43 29.58 -12.30
CA ILE A 36 -14.41 29.09 -13.21
C ILE A 36 -14.94 29.37 -14.61
N ASP A 37 -14.60 30.55 -15.12
CA ASP A 37 -14.86 30.93 -16.52
C ASP A 37 -14.26 29.87 -17.46
N SER A 38 -15.14 29.22 -18.19
CA SER A 38 -14.85 28.37 -19.32
C SER A 38 -14.42 29.21 -20.53
N THR A 39 -13.22 29.76 -20.51
CA THR A 39 -12.52 30.22 -21.74
C THR A 39 -11.02 30.31 -21.46
N ASP A 40 -10.28 29.24 -21.69
CA ASP A 40 -9.18 29.21 -22.65
C ASP A 40 -8.57 27.81 -22.75
N SER A 41 -8.42 27.43 -23.99
CA SER A 41 -7.91 26.19 -24.51
C SER A 41 -6.54 25.77 -23.96
N LYS A 42 -6.42 24.46 -23.64
CA LYS A 42 -5.18 23.65 -23.77
C LYS A 42 -3.98 24.04 -22.89
N LYS A 43 -4.16 23.91 -21.58
CA LYS A 43 -3.16 23.25 -20.71
C LYS A 43 -3.95 22.33 -19.81
N SER A 44 -3.74 21.03 -19.94
CA SER A 44 -4.23 20.01 -19.01
C SER A 44 -3.67 20.33 -17.64
N ASN A 45 -4.35 21.18 -16.86
CA ASN A 45 -4.10 21.33 -15.45
C ASN A 45 -4.72 20.10 -14.78
N THR A 46 -3.98 18.99 -14.78
CA THR A 46 -4.36 17.80 -14.03
C THR A 46 -4.50 18.19 -12.57
N LYS A 47 -5.72 18.17 -12.05
CA LYS A 47 -6.01 18.45 -10.65
C LYS A 47 -5.39 17.35 -9.82
N THR A 48 -4.62 17.69 -8.79
CA THR A 48 -3.80 16.71 -8.05
C THR A 48 -3.88 16.91 -6.56
N ILE A 49 -3.80 15.80 -5.81
CA ILE A 49 -3.67 15.81 -4.35
C ILE A 49 -2.24 16.21 -3.94
N GLY A 50 -1.26 15.74 -4.67
CA GLY A 50 0.15 15.96 -4.46
C GLY A 50 0.89 16.17 -5.79
N LYS A 51 2.19 15.92 -5.81
CA LYS A 51 2.97 15.98 -7.06
C LYS A 51 2.57 14.81 -7.96
N PRO A 52 2.13 15.04 -9.21
CA PRO A 52 1.90 13.98 -10.17
C PRO A 52 3.15 13.12 -10.35
N MET A 53 2.96 11.81 -10.55
CA MET A 53 4.06 10.86 -10.76
C MET A 53 5.14 10.94 -9.66
N SER A 54 4.71 11.04 -8.40
CA SER A 54 5.61 11.18 -7.25
C SER A 54 6.21 9.85 -6.77
N ALA A 55 5.54 8.72 -7.06
CA ALA A 55 5.99 7.39 -6.68
C ALA A 55 6.58 6.63 -7.86
N ASN A 56 7.61 5.82 -7.61
CA ASN A 56 8.13 4.87 -8.59
C ASN A 56 7.35 3.57 -8.51
N ILE A 57 6.99 2.98 -9.64
CA ILE A 57 6.17 1.77 -9.71
C ILE A 57 6.81 0.61 -8.93
N GLU A 58 8.12 0.45 -8.96
CA GLU A 58 8.84 -0.59 -8.23
C GLU A 58 8.81 -0.44 -6.70
N ASN A 59 8.41 0.72 -6.20
CA ASN A 59 8.24 0.94 -4.76
C ASN A 59 6.80 0.69 -4.32
N VAL A 60 5.84 0.86 -5.23
CA VAL A 60 4.41 0.64 -4.97
C VAL A 60 4.05 -0.82 -5.23
N ILE A 61 4.53 -1.38 -6.35
CA ILE A 61 4.33 -2.78 -6.71
C ILE A 61 5.61 -3.54 -6.32
N SER A 62 5.67 -3.96 -5.08
CA SER A 62 6.92 -4.42 -4.45
C SER A 62 6.69 -5.55 -3.44
N PRO A 63 7.70 -6.39 -3.17
CA PRO A 63 7.63 -7.38 -2.11
C PRO A 63 7.51 -6.70 -0.73
N TYR A 64 6.75 -7.32 0.17
CA TYR A 64 6.64 -6.85 1.56
C TYR A 64 7.81 -7.30 2.42
N GLN A 65 8.51 -8.36 2.01
CA GLN A 65 9.74 -8.82 2.68
C GLN A 65 10.77 -9.36 1.69
N ILE A 66 12.02 -9.31 2.11
CA ILE A 66 13.17 -9.91 1.44
C ILE A 66 13.83 -10.87 2.42
N VAL A 67 13.94 -12.15 2.03
CA VAL A 67 14.50 -13.19 2.87
C VAL A 67 15.68 -13.83 2.17
N GLU A 68 16.82 -13.95 2.84
CA GLU A 68 18.00 -14.68 2.38
C GLU A 68 18.08 -16.01 3.10
N VAL A 69 18.14 -17.08 2.31
CA VAL A 69 18.35 -18.45 2.78
C VAL A 69 19.75 -18.91 2.37
N LYS A 70 20.56 -19.32 3.35
CA LYS A 70 21.91 -19.81 3.12
C LYS A 70 22.19 -21.05 3.99
N GLY A 71 21.99 -22.23 3.43
CA GLY A 71 21.92 -23.47 4.20
C GLY A 71 20.83 -23.36 5.28
N ASP A 72 21.18 -23.69 6.52
CA ASP A 72 20.24 -23.61 7.66
C ASP A 72 20.02 -22.19 8.20
N LYS A 73 20.63 -21.17 7.60
CA LYS A 73 20.52 -19.78 8.05
C LYS A 73 19.48 -19.04 7.24
N VAL A 74 18.47 -18.58 7.93
CA VAL A 74 17.41 -17.74 7.35
C VAL A 74 17.47 -16.36 8.00
N LYS A 75 17.61 -15.34 7.18
CA LYS A 75 17.57 -13.93 7.58
C LYS A 75 16.64 -13.16 6.67
N GLY A 76 16.02 -12.10 7.18
CA GLY A 76 15.13 -11.29 6.37
C GLY A 76 14.97 -9.89 6.92
N LEU A 77 14.31 -9.06 6.14
CA LEU A 77 13.93 -7.70 6.51
C LEU A 77 12.61 -7.30 5.80
N ALA A 78 11.91 -6.37 6.42
CA ALA A 78 10.84 -5.61 5.79
C ALA A 78 11.50 -4.40 5.09
N PRO A 79 11.52 -4.35 3.74
CA PRO A 79 12.37 -3.42 3.03
C PRO A 79 11.79 -1.99 3.02
N SER A 80 12.67 -1.00 3.20
CA SER A 80 12.40 0.39 2.87
C SER A 80 12.37 0.61 1.35
N ARG A 81 11.81 1.72 0.88
CA ARG A 81 11.83 2.11 -0.54
C ARG A 81 13.24 2.13 -1.14
N ALA A 82 14.23 2.60 -0.37
CA ALA A 82 15.61 2.64 -0.83
C ALA A 82 16.19 1.24 -1.04
N GLN A 83 15.89 0.30 -0.14
CA GLN A 83 16.32 -1.09 -0.26
C GLN A 83 15.60 -1.80 -1.40
N LEU A 84 14.29 -1.54 -1.60
CA LEU A 84 13.53 -2.04 -2.76
C LEU A 84 14.16 -1.57 -4.08
N SER A 85 14.44 -0.27 -4.21
CA SER A 85 15.08 0.28 -5.41
C SER A 85 16.48 -0.31 -5.66
N GLN A 86 17.26 -0.59 -4.61
CA GLN A 86 18.56 -1.24 -4.74
C GLN A 86 18.43 -2.67 -5.28
N VAL A 87 17.54 -3.47 -4.72
CA VAL A 87 17.32 -4.87 -5.16
C VAL A 87 16.76 -4.90 -6.58
N THR A 88 15.66 -4.17 -6.83
CA THR A 88 15.03 -4.12 -8.15
C THR A 88 15.99 -3.58 -9.21
N GLY A 89 16.83 -2.59 -8.86
CA GLY A 89 17.85 -2.04 -9.74
C GLY A 89 18.86 -3.07 -10.28
N THR A 90 19.09 -4.17 -9.54
CA THR A 90 19.96 -5.26 -10.02
C THR A 90 19.26 -6.22 -10.98
N LEU A 91 17.94 -6.21 -11.01
CA LEU A 91 17.11 -7.10 -11.84
C LEU A 91 16.61 -6.41 -13.12
N LYS A 92 16.58 -5.06 -13.12
CA LYS A 92 16.00 -4.24 -14.20
C LYS A 92 16.90 -4.15 -15.45
N ASN A 93 16.24 -3.90 -16.59
CA ASN A 93 16.88 -3.57 -17.86
C ASN A 93 17.81 -4.68 -18.40
N HIS A 94 17.50 -5.92 -18.10
CA HIS A 94 18.20 -7.08 -18.63
C HIS A 94 17.30 -7.83 -19.61
N GLU A 95 17.89 -8.34 -20.69
CA GLU A 95 17.17 -9.22 -21.61
C GLU A 95 16.90 -10.57 -20.94
N VAL A 96 15.77 -11.16 -21.27
CA VAL A 96 15.42 -12.53 -20.87
C VAL A 96 15.97 -13.49 -21.92
N SER A 97 16.91 -14.33 -21.53
CA SER A 97 17.50 -15.34 -22.41
C SER A 97 16.63 -16.60 -22.54
N LYS A 98 15.92 -16.97 -21.48
CA LYS A 98 15.11 -18.19 -21.43
C LYS A 98 13.97 -18.06 -20.44
N VAL A 99 12.82 -18.67 -20.79
CA VAL A 99 11.67 -18.90 -19.91
C VAL A 99 11.33 -20.38 -19.95
N GLU A 100 11.19 -21.01 -18.80
CA GLU A 100 10.90 -22.43 -18.64
C GLU A 100 9.74 -22.62 -17.66
N HIS A 101 8.73 -23.37 -18.04
CA HIS A 101 7.65 -23.77 -17.17
C HIS A 101 8.01 -25.09 -16.49
N ILE A 102 8.04 -25.07 -15.16
CA ILE A 102 8.36 -26.24 -14.34
C ILE A 102 7.08 -26.71 -13.68
N HIS A 103 6.52 -27.81 -14.18
CA HIS A 103 5.38 -28.48 -13.55
C HIS A 103 5.87 -29.27 -12.33
N ARG A 104 5.66 -28.75 -11.14
CA ARG A 104 5.98 -29.43 -9.88
C ARG A 104 5.08 -28.96 -8.76
N ASP A 105 4.78 -29.89 -7.86
CA ASP A 105 4.38 -29.53 -6.52
C ASP A 105 5.49 -28.71 -5.88
N TYR A 106 5.12 -27.55 -5.36
CA TYR A 106 6.07 -26.61 -4.80
C TYR A 106 6.59 -27.12 -3.45
N ASN A 107 7.84 -27.50 -3.42
CA ASN A 107 8.63 -27.45 -2.21
C ASN A 107 9.87 -26.59 -2.48
N LEU A 108 10.41 -25.92 -1.47
CA LEU A 108 11.64 -25.11 -1.57
C LEU A 108 12.86 -25.93 -2.05
N ASN A 109 12.75 -27.26 -2.04
CA ASN A 109 13.72 -28.18 -2.63
C ASN A 109 13.57 -28.24 -4.16
N ILE A 110 13.47 -27.10 -4.84
CA ILE A 110 13.63 -27.06 -6.29
C ILE A 110 15.07 -27.54 -6.56
N PRO A 111 15.28 -28.70 -7.19
CA PRO A 111 16.61 -29.32 -7.30
C PRO A 111 17.68 -28.49 -8.01
N MET A 112 17.27 -27.34 -8.56
CA MET A 112 18.13 -26.40 -9.26
C MET A 112 18.53 -25.18 -8.40
N LEU A 113 17.94 -25.03 -7.19
CA LEU A 113 18.37 -23.98 -6.25
C LEU A 113 19.60 -24.50 -5.51
N ASN A 114 20.66 -23.71 -5.56
CA ASN A 114 21.77 -23.88 -4.64
C ASN A 114 21.29 -23.66 -3.21
N ASP A 115 22.06 -24.09 -2.23
CA ASP A 115 21.79 -23.83 -0.81
C ASP A 115 21.82 -22.31 -0.45
N HIS A 116 21.86 -21.42 -1.46
CA HIS A 116 21.92 -19.97 -1.28
C HIS A 116 21.00 -19.26 -2.30
N PHE A 117 19.93 -18.68 -1.79
CA PHE A 117 18.95 -17.94 -2.59
C PHE A 117 18.27 -16.83 -1.79
N THR A 118 17.64 -15.92 -2.50
CA THR A 118 16.81 -14.85 -1.93
C THR A 118 15.34 -15.05 -2.30
N VAL A 119 14.46 -14.89 -1.34
CA VAL A 119 13.01 -14.90 -1.50
C VAL A 119 12.50 -13.46 -1.49
N LEU A 120 11.69 -13.11 -2.46
CA LEU A 120 10.92 -11.87 -2.54
C LEU A 120 9.44 -12.26 -2.42
N ASP A 121 8.81 -11.94 -1.29
CA ASP A 121 7.42 -12.30 -1.00
C ASP A 121 6.47 -11.13 -1.23
N PHE A 122 5.36 -11.42 -1.89
CA PHE A 122 4.26 -10.49 -2.15
C PHE A 122 3.02 -10.96 -1.38
N THR A 123 2.17 -10.02 -0.97
CA THR A 123 0.89 -10.35 -0.29
C THR A 123 -0.25 -10.62 -1.27
N TYR A 124 0.01 -10.47 -2.57
CA TYR A 124 -0.95 -10.53 -3.65
C TYR A 124 -0.42 -11.33 -4.84
N ASP A 125 -1.34 -11.82 -5.65
CA ASP A 125 -1.02 -12.48 -6.91
C ASP A 125 -0.84 -11.46 -8.04
N MET A 126 0.28 -11.53 -8.74
CA MET A 126 0.60 -10.64 -9.84
C MET A 126 0.94 -11.42 -11.12
N PRO A 127 0.48 -10.95 -12.31
CA PRO A 127 0.92 -11.53 -13.59
C PRO A 127 2.43 -11.36 -13.78
N LEU A 128 3.09 -12.44 -14.20
CA LEU A 128 4.53 -12.40 -14.47
C LEU A 128 4.88 -11.47 -15.65
N THR A 129 3.98 -11.34 -16.61
CA THR A 129 4.07 -10.39 -17.72
C THR A 129 4.16 -8.95 -17.24
N THR A 130 3.30 -8.55 -16.30
CA THR A 130 3.32 -7.22 -15.66
C THR A 130 4.64 -6.98 -14.91
N TYR A 131 5.09 -7.95 -14.12
CA TYR A 131 6.34 -7.82 -13.38
C TYR A 131 7.54 -7.65 -14.30
N LEU A 132 7.69 -8.51 -15.30
CA LEU A 132 8.80 -8.41 -16.25
C LEU A 132 8.73 -7.12 -17.06
N GLY A 133 7.55 -6.74 -17.56
CA GLY A 133 7.40 -5.56 -18.44
C GLY A 133 7.46 -4.25 -17.68
N GLN A 134 6.67 -4.09 -16.64
CA GLN A 134 6.48 -2.80 -15.94
C GLN A 134 7.51 -2.57 -14.84
N ILE A 135 7.88 -3.64 -14.10
CA ILE A 135 8.79 -3.50 -12.97
C ILE A 135 10.24 -3.70 -13.40
N LEU A 136 10.54 -4.76 -14.16
CA LEU A 136 11.91 -5.07 -14.58
C LEU A 136 12.32 -4.43 -15.91
N ASN A 137 11.38 -3.82 -16.63
CA ASN A 137 11.61 -3.28 -17.97
C ASN A 137 12.30 -4.29 -18.91
N SER A 138 11.77 -5.51 -18.90
CA SER A 138 12.26 -6.66 -19.63
C SER A 138 11.12 -7.28 -20.44
N SER A 139 11.40 -7.77 -21.64
CA SER A 139 10.39 -8.44 -22.47
C SER A 139 10.66 -9.93 -22.56
N ALA A 140 9.63 -10.73 -22.35
CA ALA A 140 9.69 -12.17 -22.53
C ALA A 140 8.34 -12.73 -22.99
N LYS A 141 8.38 -13.86 -23.70
CA LYS A 141 7.16 -14.62 -24.01
C LYS A 141 6.83 -15.48 -22.81
N VAL A 142 5.89 -15.04 -22.01
CA VAL A 142 5.35 -15.74 -20.84
C VAL A 142 3.89 -16.06 -21.09
N PRO A 143 3.37 -17.18 -20.54
CA PRO A 143 1.92 -17.42 -20.56
C PRO A 143 1.16 -16.28 -19.89
N LYS A 144 0.18 -15.67 -20.58
CA LYS A 144 -0.57 -14.51 -20.10
C LYS A 144 -1.30 -14.74 -18.76
N ASN A 145 -1.63 -15.98 -18.44
CA ASN A 145 -2.42 -16.32 -17.27
C ASN A 145 -1.57 -16.77 -16.06
N PHE A 146 -0.24 -16.72 -16.17
CA PHE A 146 0.62 -17.12 -15.07
C PHE A 146 0.74 -15.98 -14.06
N LYS A 147 0.29 -16.23 -12.84
CA LYS A 147 0.38 -15.32 -11.70
C LYS A 147 1.28 -15.91 -10.63
N PHE A 148 1.91 -15.06 -9.85
CA PHE A 148 2.80 -15.46 -8.77
C PHE A 148 2.65 -14.51 -7.58
N ASN A 149 2.98 -14.98 -6.39
CA ASN A 149 3.10 -14.17 -5.17
C ASN A 149 4.48 -14.29 -4.52
N ARG A 150 5.39 -15.10 -5.10
CA ARG A 150 6.75 -15.27 -4.63
C ARG A 150 7.74 -15.35 -5.79
N ILE A 151 8.88 -14.67 -5.63
CA ILE A 151 10.03 -14.85 -6.53
C ILE A 151 11.21 -15.35 -5.71
N ILE A 152 11.85 -16.43 -6.18
CA ILE A 152 13.13 -16.88 -5.65
C ILE A 152 14.22 -16.48 -6.64
N VAL A 153 15.27 -15.84 -6.13
CA VAL A 153 16.44 -15.42 -6.92
C VAL A 153 17.63 -16.30 -6.53
N SER A 154 18.15 -17.06 -7.48
CA SER A 154 19.33 -17.90 -7.26
C SER A 154 20.60 -17.06 -7.10
N GLN A 155 21.41 -17.36 -6.08
CA GLN A 155 22.65 -16.64 -5.80
C GLN A 155 23.90 -17.44 -6.23
N ASN A 156 23.90 -18.00 -7.45
CA ASN A 156 25.08 -18.65 -8.00
C ASN A 156 25.94 -17.66 -8.80
N PRO A 157 27.14 -17.25 -8.31
CA PRO A 157 27.96 -16.23 -8.97
C PRO A 157 28.51 -16.65 -10.34
N LYS A 158 28.54 -17.94 -10.64
CA LYS A 158 29.06 -18.48 -11.90
C LYS A 158 28.01 -18.51 -13.02
N GLU A 159 26.73 -18.48 -12.65
CA GLU A 159 25.61 -18.61 -13.56
C GLU A 159 25.01 -17.25 -13.91
N ASN A 160 24.14 -17.22 -14.89
CA ASN A 160 23.28 -16.10 -15.16
C ASN A 160 22.24 -15.97 -14.01
N LEU A 161 21.73 -14.79 -13.83
CA LEU A 161 20.73 -14.52 -12.79
C LEU A 161 19.42 -15.24 -13.15
N GLU A 162 18.98 -16.09 -12.28
CA GLU A 162 17.78 -16.91 -12.44
C GLU A 162 16.72 -16.50 -11.43
N LEU A 163 15.52 -16.24 -11.92
CA LEU A 163 14.32 -15.92 -11.16
C LEU A 163 13.35 -17.08 -11.26
N TYR A 164 12.83 -17.54 -10.15
CA TYR A 164 11.78 -18.56 -10.08
C TYR A 164 10.52 -17.90 -9.53
N ALA A 165 9.57 -17.58 -10.41
CA ALA A 165 8.26 -17.07 -10.05
C ALA A 165 7.35 -18.24 -9.68
N ILE A 166 6.75 -18.20 -8.50
CA ILE A 166 6.01 -19.30 -7.89
C ILE A 166 4.55 -18.91 -7.75
N SER A 167 3.68 -19.75 -8.29
CA SER A 167 2.24 -19.66 -8.12
C SER A 167 1.80 -20.68 -7.09
N GLU A 168 1.50 -20.25 -5.88
CA GLU A 168 1.07 -21.17 -4.82
C GLU A 168 -0.28 -21.81 -5.14
N ASP A 169 -1.22 -21.05 -5.70
CA ASP A 169 -2.56 -21.56 -6.06
C ASP A 169 -2.54 -22.70 -7.08
N ARG A 170 -1.53 -22.69 -7.97
CA ARG A 170 -1.44 -23.64 -9.07
C ARG A 170 -0.32 -24.65 -8.93
N HIS A 171 0.47 -24.52 -7.87
CA HIS A 171 1.70 -25.32 -7.66
C HIS A 171 2.63 -25.32 -8.89
N GLU A 172 2.70 -24.20 -9.59
CA GLU A 172 3.49 -24.00 -10.80
C GLU A 172 4.66 -23.07 -10.57
N VAL A 173 5.76 -23.30 -11.26
CA VAL A 173 6.96 -22.47 -11.21
C VAL A 173 7.35 -22.05 -12.61
N MET A 174 7.56 -20.75 -12.80
CA MET A 174 8.12 -20.19 -14.03
C MET A 174 9.56 -19.75 -13.78
N LYS A 175 10.51 -20.41 -14.41
CA LYS A 175 11.93 -20.02 -14.35
C LYS A 175 12.21 -19.02 -15.46
N VAL A 176 12.78 -17.87 -15.09
CA VAL A 176 13.24 -16.82 -16.00
C VAL A 176 14.74 -16.64 -15.83
N THR A 177 15.50 -16.75 -16.92
CA THR A 177 16.95 -16.53 -16.93
C THR A 177 17.26 -15.20 -17.60
N LEU A 178 17.90 -14.29 -16.85
CA LEU A 178 18.34 -12.98 -17.35
C LEU A 178 19.75 -13.08 -17.98
N THR A 179 20.07 -12.20 -18.95
CA THR A 179 21.37 -12.15 -19.63
C THR A 179 22.47 -11.51 -18.79
N THR A 180 22.32 -11.44 -17.48
CA THR A 180 23.30 -10.87 -16.55
C THR A 180 23.78 -11.92 -15.54
N LYS A 181 24.96 -11.69 -14.99
CA LYS A 181 25.50 -12.54 -13.92
C LYS A 181 24.97 -12.14 -12.56
N ALA A 182 24.82 -13.11 -11.65
CA ALA A 182 24.31 -12.89 -10.29
C ALA A 182 25.20 -12.00 -9.41
N ASN A 183 26.44 -11.71 -9.82
CA ASN A 183 27.44 -11.02 -8.98
C ASN A 183 26.99 -9.65 -8.45
N HIS A 184 26.24 -8.87 -9.25
CA HIS A 184 25.77 -7.55 -8.80
C HIS A 184 24.65 -7.69 -7.76
N PHE A 185 23.71 -8.58 -8.01
CA PHE A 185 22.65 -8.93 -7.06
C PHE A 185 23.25 -9.41 -5.73
N ILE A 186 24.20 -10.35 -5.79
CA ILE A 186 24.88 -10.91 -4.59
C ILE A 186 25.54 -9.79 -3.76
N LYS A 187 26.22 -8.83 -4.40
CA LYS A 187 26.84 -7.70 -3.68
C LYS A 187 25.82 -6.83 -2.96
N VAL A 188 24.66 -6.58 -3.57
CA VAL A 188 23.58 -5.84 -2.92
C VAL A 188 23.02 -6.62 -1.76
N MET A 189 22.80 -7.92 -1.92
CA MET A 189 22.33 -8.79 -0.82
C MET A 189 23.33 -8.89 0.32
N ASP A 190 24.62 -9.00 0.06
CA ASP A 190 25.68 -8.98 1.10
C ASP A 190 25.68 -7.67 1.90
N HIS A 191 25.33 -6.54 1.24
CA HIS A 191 25.17 -5.26 1.94
C HIS A 191 23.92 -5.26 2.82
N LEU A 192 22.78 -5.67 2.29
CA LEU A 192 21.51 -5.73 3.02
C LEU A 192 21.52 -6.75 4.17
N ASN A 193 22.28 -7.84 4.04
CA ASN A 193 22.40 -8.88 5.07
C ASN A 193 22.88 -8.34 6.42
N LYS A 194 23.57 -7.19 6.45
CA LYS A 194 24.00 -6.53 7.68
C LYS A 194 22.85 -5.95 8.48
N GLU A 195 21.77 -5.61 7.80
CA GLU A 195 20.54 -5.04 8.38
C GLU A 195 19.48 -6.12 8.62
N MET A 196 19.64 -7.30 8.03
CA MET A 196 18.72 -8.42 8.18
C MET A 196 18.76 -9.02 9.58
N GLN A 197 17.59 -9.29 10.13
CA GLN A 197 17.42 -10.03 11.37
C GLN A 197 17.21 -11.52 11.11
N LYS A 198 17.31 -12.33 12.16
CA LYS A 198 17.04 -13.77 12.08
C LYS A 198 15.56 -14.01 11.81
N TYR A 199 15.29 -14.80 10.77
CA TYR A 199 13.97 -15.30 10.42
C TYR A 199 13.87 -16.80 10.73
N SER A 200 12.64 -17.28 10.79
CA SER A 200 12.31 -18.71 10.84
C SER A 200 11.37 -19.03 9.70
N GLU A 201 11.50 -20.24 9.19
CA GLU A 201 10.53 -20.84 8.30
C GLU A 201 9.46 -21.54 9.11
N VAL A 202 8.20 -21.21 8.84
CA VAL A 202 7.00 -21.85 9.40
C VAL A 202 6.36 -22.66 8.30
N ILE A 203 6.22 -23.97 8.54
CA ILE A 203 5.57 -24.89 7.60
C ILE A 203 4.23 -25.28 8.18
N THR A 204 3.13 -25.06 7.40
CA THR A 204 1.77 -25.23 7.90
C THR A 204 1.36 -26.69 8.04
N ASN A 205 1.90 -27.58 7.20
CA ASN A 205 1.65 -29.01 7.28
C ASN A 205 2.98 -29.78 7.15
N LYS A 206 3.35 -30.52 8.21
CA LYS A 206 4.60 -31.32 8.23
C LYS A 206 4.43 -32.70 7.62
N ASP A 207 3.22 -33.21 7.54
CA ASP A 207 2.92 -34.54 7.05
C ASP A 207 2.83 -34.60 5.52
N THR A 208 2.45 -33.46 4.90
CA THR A 208 2.38 -33.27 3.45
C THR A 208 3.17 -32.04 3.03
N ILE A 209 4.49 -32.09 3.25
CA ILE A 209 5.42 -30.97 2.97
C ILE A 209 5.28 -30.42 1.55
N ASP A 210 4.98 -31.27 0.58
CA ASP A 210 4.80 -30.88 -0.83
C ASP A 210 3.56 -30.01 -1.08
N LYS A 211 2.63 -29.94 -0.11
CA LYS A 211 1.40 -29.13 -0.16
C LYS A 211 1.36 -28.06 0.93
N ALA A 212 2.38 -28.02 1.76
CA ALA A 212 2.42 -27.08 2.87
C ALA A 212 2.80 -25.67 2.40
N THR A 213 2.20 -24.66 2.99
CA THR A 213 2.63 -23.28 2.82
C THR A 213 3.94 -23.05 3.62
N HIS A 214 4.91 -22.45 2.95
CA HIS A 214 6.20 -22.05 3.54
C HIS A 214 6.18 -20.56 3.85
N ILE A 215 6.08 -20.22 5.13
CA ILE A 215 6.00 -18.84 5.61
C ILE A 215 7.33 -18.45 6.24
N PHE A 216 7.91 -17.34 5.80
CA PHE A 216 9.10 -16.77 6.43
C PHE A 216 8.70 -15.59 7.30
N ALA A 217 9.14 -15.59 8.57
CA ALA A 217 8.80 -14.51 9.49
C ALA A 217 9.94 -14.26 10.50
N PRO A 218 10.04 -13.04 11.09
CA PRO A 218 11.02 -12.71 12.10
C PRO A 218 10.96 -13.67 13.30
N ASN A 219 12.10 -14.30 13.64
CA ASN A 219 12.13 -15.30 14.71
C ASN A 219 11.70 -14.73 16.07
N ARG A 220 12.29 -13.60 16.45
CA ARG A 220 11.99 -12.90 17.71
C ARG A 220 12.04 -11.39 17.46
N PRO A 221 10.93 -10.77 17.11
CA PRO A 221 10.88 -9.32 16.94
C PRO A 221 11.14 -8.63 18.28
N LYS A 222 12.19 -7.83 18.34
CA LYS A 222 12.55 -7.06 19.53
C LYS A 222 12.65 -5.60 19.18
N ASP A 223 12.44 -4.77 20.19
CA ASP A 223 12.62 -3.32 20.11
C ASP A 223 11.81 -2.67 18.96
N MET A 224 10.65 -3.27 18.64
CA MET A 224 9.71 -2.68 17.69
C MET A 224 9.12 -1.42 18.34
N ARG A 225 9.18 -0.28 17.63
CA ARG A 225 8.67 0.99 18.14
C ARG A 225 7.24 1.21 17.74
N SER A 226 6.40 1.73 18.64
CA SER A 226 5.15 2.37 18.23
C SER A 226 5.45 3.72 17.58
N TYR A 227 4.49 4.22 16.80
CA TYR A 227 4.59 5.51 16.13
C TYR A 227 3.31 6.29 16.32
N ARG A 228 3.43 7.59 16.53
CA ARG A 228 2.30 8.50 16.50
C ARG A 228 2.34 9.29 15.20
N MET A 229 1.26 9.23 14.45
CA MET A 229 1.05 10.03 13.25
C MET A 229 -0.01 11.09 13.47
N VAL A 230 0.24 12.25 12.87
CA VAL A 230 -0.72 13.34 12.73
C VAL A 230 -1.19 13.36 11.29
N TYR A 231 -2.47 13.55 11.07
CA TYR A 231 -3.05 13.59 9.73
C TYR A 231 -3.56 14.98 9.38
N ASP A 232 -3.22 15.43 8.19
CA ASP A 232 -3.87 16.56 7.52
C ASP A 232 -5.05 16.03 6.69
N THR A 233 -6.13 16.79 6.60
CA THR A 233 -7.27 16.43 5.77
C THR A 233 -7.05 16.88 4.33
N ILE A 234 -7.29 15.97 3.38
CA ILE A 234 -7.37 16.28 1.95
C ILE A 234 -8.75 16.91 1.69
N PRO A 235 -8.84 18.11 1.08
CA PRO A 235 -10.13 18.71 0.76
C PRO A 235 -10.95 17.81 -0.18
N VAL A 236 -12.22 17.59 0.16
CA VAL A 236 -13.11 16.75 -0.65
C VAL A 236 -13.30 17.30 -2.06
N GLU A 237 -13.24 18.62 -2.21
CA GLU A 237 -13.33 19.31 -3.49
C GLU A 237 -12.17 18.92 -4.42
N THR A 238 -11.01 18.62 -3.87
CA THR A 238 -9.85 18.11 -4.65
C THR A 238 -10.17 16.75 -5.24
N MET A 239 -10.73 15.83 -4.44
CA MET A 239 -11.14 14.52 -4.95
C MET A 239 -12.27 14.58 -5.95
N ASN A 240 -13.29 15.39 -5.65
CA ASN A 240 -14.37 15.63 -6.61
C ASN A 240 -13.86 16.17 -7.95
N ALA A 241 -12.88 17.07 -7.89
CA ALA A 241 -12.29 17.63 -9.09
C ALA A 241 -11.42 16.65 -9.91
N ILE A 242 -10.91 15.58 -9.28
CA ILE A 242 -10.15 14.52 -9.94
C ILE A 242 -11.08 13.48 -10.57
N LEU A 243 -12.13 13.07 -9.84
CA LEU A 243 -12.95 11.92 -10.17
C LEU A 243 -14.21 12.24 -10.97
N PHE A 244 -14.75 13.45 -10.81
CA PHE A 244 -15.90 13.88 -11.60
C PHE A 244 -15.44 14.64 -12.85
N ASP A 245 -16.13 14.41 -13.96
CA ASP A 245 -15.99 15.23 -15.16
C ASP A 245 -16.39 16.67 -14.87
N ASP A 246 -16.06 17.62 -15.76
CA ASP A 246 -16.31 19.07 -15.63
C ASP A 246 -17.80 19.49 -15.56
N SER A 247 -18.69 18.58 -15.25
CA SER A 247 -20.12 18.79 -15.10
C SER A 247 -20.47 19.31 -13.70
N VAL A 248 -21.61 20.03 -13.61
CA VAL A 248 -22.11 20.54 -12.33
C VAL A 248 -22.36 19.40 -11.35
N ILE A 249 -21.69 19.46 -10.19
CA ILE A 249 -21.87 18.48 -9.11
C ILE A 249 -22.96 18.99 -8.17
N ILE A 250 -23.99 18.18 -7.93
CA ILE A 250 -25.04 18.45 -6.96
C ILE A 250 -24.61 17.91 -5.61
N ARG A 251 -24.63 18.76 -4.61
CA ARG A 251 -24.33 18.42 -3.22
C ARG A 251 -25.62 18.24 -2.42
N SER A 252 -25.74 17.12 -1.71
CA SER A 252 -26.79 16.92 -0.71
C SER A 252 -26.14 16.34 0.56
N GLY A 253 -26.56 16.79 1.75
CA GLY A 253 -25.95 16.35 3.00
C GLY A 253 -26.97 16.12 4.10
N LYS A 254 -26.65 15.16 4.97
CA LYS A 254 -27.25 14.97 6.29
C LYS A 254 -26.10 15.10 7.31
N SER A 255 -26.42 15.31 8.57
CA SER A 255 -25.41 15.38 9.65
C SER A 255 -24.37 14.27 9.53
N GLY A 256 -23.10 14.62 9.39
CA GLY A 256 -21.96 13.70 9.32
C GLY A 256 -21.72 13.02 7.96
N SER A 257 -22.56 13.22 6.94
CA SER A 257 -22.35 12.61 5.62
C SER A 257 -22.81 13.53 4.49
N THR A 258 -22.02 13.64 3.45
CA THR A 258 -22.32 14.44 2.25
C THR A 258 -22.21 13.56 1.00
N THR A 259 -23.26 13.64 0.15
CA THR A 259 -23.28 12.99 -1.15
C THR A 259 -23.06 14.04 -2.23
N TYR A 260 -22.19 13.75 -3.16
CA TYR A 260 -21.90 14.51 -4.37
C TYR A 260 -22.34 13.68 -5.56
N ASN A 261 -23.06 14.23 -6.50
CA ASN A 261 -23.47 13.49 -7.70
C ASN A 261 -23.55 14.38 -8.93
N ASN A 262 -23.40 13.76 -10.08
CA ASN A 262 -23.70 14.30 -11.39
C ASN A 262 -24.26 13.17 -12.29
N ASN A 263 -24.34 13.37 -13.60
CA ASN A 263 -24.88 12.38 -14.53
C ASN A 263 -23.94 11.17 -14.71
N THR A 264 -22.67 11.28 -14.36
CA THR A 264 -21.64 10.27 -14.62
C THR A 264 -21.09 9.59 -13.35
N GLY A 265 -21.36 10.15 -12.17
CA GLY A 265 -20.80 9.59 -10.94
C GLY A 265 -21.53 10.02 -9.68
N VAL A 266 -21.29 9.25 -8.62
CA VAL A 266 -21.74 9.54 -7.26
C VAL A 266 -20.60 9.34 -6.28
N ALA A 267 -20.42 10.29 -5.35
CA ALA A 267 -19.49 10.15 -4.26
C ALA A 267 -20.15 10.39 -2.91
N ASN A 268 -19.78 9.61 -1.91
CA ASN A 268 -20.18 9.76 -0.52
C ASN A 268 -18.95 10.10 0.32
N TYR A 269 -19.07 11.14 1.12
CA TYR A 269 -18.05 11.56 2.05
C TYR A 269 -18.60 11.57 3.47
N ASN A 270 -17.90 10.91 4.39
CA ASN A 270 -18.21 10.90 5.81
C ASN A 270 -17.27 11.88 6.54
N ASP A 271 -17.86 12.91 7.17
CA ASP A 271 -17.08 13.97 7.83
C ASP A 271 -16.35 13.51 9.09
N GLU A 272 -16.84 12.47 9.77
CA GLU A 272 -16.22 11.93 10.99
C GLU A 272 -15.03 11.03 10.66
N SER A 273 -15.25 10.00 9.86
CA SER A 273 -14.18 9.04 9.47
C SER A 273 -13.29 9.56 8.37
N LYS A 274 -13.65 10.68 7.69
CA LYS A 274 -12.98 11.20 6.48
C LYS A 274 -13.00 10.24 5.29
N LYS A 275 -13.80 9.18 5.34
CA LYS A 275 -13.94 8.24 4.22
C LYS A 275 -14.63 8.89 3.04
N TYR A 276 -14.06 8.67 1.88
CA TYR A 276 -14.58 9.08 0.58
C TYR A 276 -14.74 7.85 -0.30
N HIS A 277 -15.93 7.67 -0.85
CA HIS A 277 -16.24 6.57 -1.77
C HIS A 277 -16.90 7.15 -3.02
N TYR A 278 -16.25 6.96 -4.17
CA TYR A 278 -16.74 7.37 -5.49
C TYR A 278 -17.08 6.15 -6.34
N LYS A 279 -18.20 6.24 -7.05
CA LYS A 279 -18.61 5.25 -8.06
C LYS A 279 -18.91 5.96 -9.37
N ASN A 280 -18.28 5.51 -10.46
CA ASN A 280 -18.55 5.96 -11.81
C ASN A 280 -19.74 5.19 -12.38
N LEU A 281 -20.81 5.90 -12.71
CA LEU A 281 -22.05 5.33 -13.27
C LEU A 281 -21.97 5.13 -14.79
N SER A 282 -20.92 5.64 -15.43
CA SER A 282 -20.66 5.51 -16.87
C SER A 282 -19.72 4.35 -17.22
N GLU A 283 -19.16 3.71 -16.21
CA GLU A 283 -18.33 2.51 -16.34
C GLU A 283 -19.09 1.31 -15.80
N ASP A 284 -18.87 0.16 -16.40
CA ASP A 284 -19.37 -1.11 -15.90
C ASP A 284 -18.30 -1.82 -15.07
N GLU A 285 -18.72 -2.56 -14.06
CA GLU A 285 -17.85 -3.48 -13.35
C GLU A 285 -17.33 -4.53 -14.34
N SER A 286 -16.02 -4.56 -14.53
CA SER A 286 -15.42 -5.48 -15.49
C SER A 286 -15.68 -6.92 -15.06
N SER A 287 -16.36 -7.69 -15.90
CA SER A 287 -16.66 -9.11 -15.65
C SER A 287 -15.41 -10.02 -15.73
N SER A 288 -14.28 -9.50 -16.19
CA SER A 288 -12.98 -10.18 -16.22
C SER A 288 -11.88 -9.14 -16.27
N SER A 289 -11.36 -8.78 -15.11
CA SER A 289 -10.22 -7.86 -15.05
C SER A 289 -8.96 -8.54 -15.57
N ASP A 290 -8.43 -8.03 -16.67
CA ASP A 290 -7.08 -8.36 -17.11
C ASP A 290 -6.07 -7.63 -16.21
N MET A 291 -5.58 -8.31 -15.17
CA MET A 291 -4.63 -7.73 -14.21
C MET A 291 -3.35 -7.24 -14.86
N ASP A 292 -2.98 -7.74 -16.04
CA ASP A 292 -1.85 -7.23 -16.81
C ASP A 292 -2.01 -5.75 -17.21
N SER A 293 -3.24 -5.32 -17.47
CA SER A 293 -3.57 -3.92 -17.77
C SER A 293 -4.07 -3.15 -16.56
N THR A 294 -4.80 -3.79 -15.65
CA THR A 294 -5.43 -3.15 -14.48
C THR A 294 -4.40 -2.61 -13.49
N ILE A 295 -3.37 -3.41 -13.14
CA ILE A 295 -2.34 -3.01 -12.18
C ILE A 295 -1.59 -1.74 -12.65
N PRO A 296 -1.02 -1.68 -13.88
CA PRO A 296 -0.36 -0.45 -14.33
C PRO A 296 -1.32 0.72 -14.51
N SER A 297 -2.54 0.50 -15.01
CA SER A 297 -3.52 1.57 -15.25
C SER A 297 -3.95 2.26 -13.95
N THR A 298 -4.27 1.48 -12.91
CA THR A 298 -4.61 2.02 -11.59
C THR A 298 -3.43 2.74 -10.95
N PHE A 299 -2.22 2.16 -11.05
CA PHE A 299 -1.02 2.83 -10.56
C PHE A 299 -0.81 4.17 -11.27
N GLU A 300 -0.84 4.20 -12.60
CA GLU A 300 -0.65 5.43 -13.40
C GLU A 300 -1.71 6.48 -13.07
N TYR A 301 -2.97 6.07 -12.93
CA TYR A 301 -4.04 6.98 -12.58
C TYR A 301 -3.82 7.62 -11.19
N ILE A 302 -3.64 6.81 -10.14
CA ILE A 302 -3.45 7.31 -8.78
C ILE A 302 -2.18 8.17 -8.71
N ASN A 303 -1.08 7.71 -9.28
CA ASN A 303 0.20 8.41 -9.29
C ASN A 303 0.16 9.71 -10.10
N GLY A 304 -0.51 9.69 -11.25
CA GLY A 304 -0.69 10.87 -12.10
C GLY A 304 -1.44 12.01 -11.40
N HIS A 305 -2.33 11.68 -10.45
CA HIS A 305 -3.04 12.65 -9.61
C HIS A 305 -2.38 12.89 -8.25
N GLY A 306 -1.17 12.34 -8.03
CA GLY A 306 -0.42 12.49 -6.77
C GLY A 306 -1.06 11.75 -5.59
N GLY A 307 -1.88 10.72 -5.85
CA GLY A 307 -2.68 10.03 -4.84
C GLY A 307 -1.87 9.23 -3.82
N PHE A 308 -0.64 8.82 -4.15
CA PHE A 308 0.28 8.21 -3.19
C PHE A 308 1.04 9.26 -2.35
N PHE A 309 1.11 10.49 -2.83
CA PHE A 309 1.80 11.62 -2.19
C PHE A 309 3.21 11.23 -1.72
N ASN A 310 3.54 11.45 -0.43
CA ASN A 310 4.80 11.05 0.19
C ASN A 310 4.65 9.76 1.02
N ASP A 311 3.43 9.26 1.15
CA ASP A 311 3.13 8.07 1.94
C ASP A 311 3.62 6.80 1.24
N ASP A 312 4.05 5.82 2.02
CA ASP A 312 4.54 4.54 1.51
C ASP A 312 3.37 3.59 1.26
N PHE A 313 2.48 3.95 0.30
CA PHE A 313 1.45 3.05 -0.18
C PHE A 313 2.06 1.99 -1.09
N ARG A 314 1.70 0.73 -0.84
CA ARG A 314 2.10 -0.41 -1.67
C ARG A 314 0.88 -1.25 -2.03
N LEU A 315 0.92 -1.86 -3.21
CA LEU A 315 -0.09 -2.84 -3.58
C LEU A 315 -0.05 -3.97 -2.54
N PHE A 316 -1.19 -4.29 -1.95
CA PHE A 316 -1.28 -5.24 -0.85
C PHE A 316 -2.23 -6.40 -1.15
N ASN A 317 -3.29 -6.13 -1.91
CA ASN A 317 -4.22 -7.17 -2.33
C ASN A 317 -4.69 -6.94 -3.77
N THR A 318 -5.01 -8.05 -4.46
CA THR A 318 -5.61 -8.07 -5.79
C THR A 318 -6.76 -9.06 -5.79
N ASP A 319 -7.98 -8.60 -6.05
CA ASP A 319 -9.10 -9.49 -6.31
C ASP A 319 -9.28 -9.68 -7.82
N ASN A 320 -8.91 -10.85 -8.29
CA ASN A 320 -9.00 -11.21 -9.69
C ASN A 320 -10.44 -11.39 -10.19
N SER A 321 -11.41 -11.55 -9.30
CA SER A 321 -12.81 -11.76 -9.65
C SER A 321 -13.53 -10.43 -9.87
N SER A 322 -13.29 -9.45 -9.04
CA SER A 322 -13.89 -8.11 -9.11
C SER A 322 -13.02 -7.08 -9.84
N GLY A 323 -11.72 -7.35 -10.00
CA GLY A 323 -10.76 -6.36 -10.50
C GLY A 323 -10.38 -5.30 -9.48
N GLU A 324 -10.68 -5.53 -8.20
CA GLU A 324 -10.32 -4.60 -7.13
C GLU A 324 -8.85 -4.76 -6.74
N LEU A 325 -8.18 -3.61 -6.59
CA LEU A 325 -6.83 -3.49 -6.08
C LEU A 325 -6.84 -2.70 -4.79
N THR A 326 -6.16 -3.22 -3.77
CA THR A 326 -5.96 -2.52 -2.50
C THR A 326 -4.52 -2.09 -2.36
N TYR A 327 -4.30 -0.78 -2.24
CA TYR A 327 -3.02 -0.20 -1.88
C TYR A 327 -3.06 0.17 -0.41
N GLN A 328 -2.16 -0.40 0.38
CA GLN A 328 -2.11 -0.21 1.84
C GLN A 328 -0.92 0.65 2.23
N LEU A 329 -1.10 1.47 3.25
CA LEU A 329 -0.03 2.27 3.84
C LEU A 329 0.98 1.36 4.55
N PHE A 330 2.27 1.60 4.30
CA PHE A 330 3.38 0.95 4.99
C PHE A 330 4.11 1.94 5.89
N LEU A 331 4.47 1.49 7.07
CA LEU A 331 5.25 2.23 8.04
C LEU A 331 6.54 1.46 8.34
N ASN A 332 7.68 2.07 7.99
CA ASN A 332 9.00 1.43 8.13
C ASN A 332 9.09 0.04 7.49
N GLY A 333 8.49 -0.13 6.32
CA GLY A 333 8.48 -1.38 5.57
C GLY A 333 7.43 -2.41 6.02
N HIS A 334 6.64 -2.12 7.05
CA HIS A 334 5.59 -2.99 7.56
C HIS A 334 4.20 -2.45 7.19
N PRO A 335 3.23 -3.32 6.81
CA PRO A 335 1.87 -2.88 6.52
C PRO A 335 1.18 -2.33 7.78
N THR A 336 0.30 -1.35 7.59
CA THR A 336 -0.55 -0.82 8.65
C THR A 336 -1.96 -1.33 8.50
N PHE A 337 -2.63 -1.63 9.60
CA PHE A 337 -4.00 -2.15 9.60
C PHE A 337 -4.89 -1.27 10.47
N ASN A 338 -6.10 -1.05 10.00
CA ASN A 338 -7.13 -0.29 10.69
C ASN A 338 -8.50 -0.91 10.44
N ASP A 339 -9.29 -1.13 11.47
CA ASP A 339 -10.62 -1.75 11.38
C ASP A 339 -11.59 -0.92 10.52
N GLN A 340 -11.33 0.38 10.39
CA GLN A 340 -12.11 1.27 9.55
C GLN A 340 -11.53 1.44 8.13
N GLN A 341 -10.47 0.73 7.76
CA GLN A 341 -9.82 0.83 6.44
C GLN A 341 -9.40 2.27 6.08
N LEU A 342 -8.85 3.02 7.03
CA LEU A 342 -8.44 4.40 6.81
C LEU A 342 -7.05 4.52 6.17
N ASN A 343 -6.31 3.41 6.17
CA ASN A 343 -4.95 3.30 5.65
C ASN A 343 -4.89 2.68 4.27
N ASP A 344 -6.05 2.52 3.61
CA ASP A 344 -6.16 1.84 2.34
C ASP A 344 -6.65 2.77 1.24
N ILE A 345 -6.23 2.47 0.01
CA ILE A 345 -6.81 2.99 -1.22
C ILE A 345 -7.31 1.77 -1.99
N GLU A 346 -8.64 1.63 -2.09
CA GLU A 346 -9.28 0.57 -2.87
C GLU A 346 -9.75 1.12 -4.20
N VAL A 347 -9.43 0.41 -5.28
CA VAL A 347 -9.77 0.83 -6.63
C VAL A 347 -10.19 -0.36 -7.47
N THR A 348 -11.37 -0.24 -8.09
CA THR A 348 -11.79 -1.16 -9.16
C THR A 348 -11.69 -0.42 -10.49
N TRP A 349 -10.99 -1.04 -11.44
CA TRP A 349 -10.87 -0.53 -12.80
C TRP A 349 -12.01 -1.08 -13.65
N GLY A 350 -12.76 -0.19 -14.31
CA GLY A 350 -13.77 -0.57 -15.29
C GLY A 350 -13.16 -0.76 -16.70
N ASP A 351 -14.00 -0.69 -17.71
CA ASP A 351 -13.56 -0.93 -19.10
C ASP A 351 -12.54 0.12 -19.60
N LYS A 352 -12.68 1.39 -19.20
CA LYS A 352 -11.87 2.51 -19.72
C LYS A 352 -11.30 3.42 -18.63
N GLY A 353 -11.72 3.26 -17.39
CA GLY A 353 -11.34 4.15 -16.31
C GLY A 353 -11.71 3.59 -14.93
N ILE A 354 -11.63 4.44 -13.92
CA ILE A 354 -12.03 4.08 -12.56
C ILE A 354 -13.55 3.81 -12.53
N TYR A 355 -13.94 2.63 -12.05
CA TYR A 355 -15.32 2.26 -11.75
C TYR A 355 -15.67 2.58 -10.30
N ASP A 356 -14.86 2.13 -9.34
CA ASP A 356 -15.04 2.34 -7.90
C ASP A 356 -13.73 2.83 -7.28
N TYR A 357 -13.81 3.80 -6.36
CA TYR A 357 -12.64 4.36 -5.70
C TYR A 357 -12.96 4.71 -4.25
N LYS A 358 -12.25 4.12 -3.31
CA LYS A 358 -12.43 4.35 -1.88
C LYS A 358 -11.10 4.71 -1.23
N ARG A 359 -11.11 5.70 -0.35
CA ARG A 359 -9.99 6.04 0.53
C ARG A 359 -10.43 6.94 1.67
N ALA A 360 -9.62 7.02 2.73
CA ALA A 360 -9.71 8.16 3.64
C ALA A 360 -9.07 9.41 3.03
N LEU A 361 -9.69 10.56 3.20
CA LEU A 361 -9.14 11.87 2.79
C LEU A 361 -8.17 12.40 3.85
N LEU A 362 -7.22 11.55 4.21
CA LEU A 362 -6.18 11.79 5.19
C LEU A 362 -4.81 11.70 4.51
N ARG A 363 -3.91 12.54 4.94
CA ARG A 363 -2.51 12.56 4.52
C ARG A 363 -1.64 12.54 5.75
N SER A 364 -0.77 11.56 5.87
CA SER A 364 0.09 11.42 7.02
C SER A 364 1.18 12.48 7.06
N SER A 365 1.54 12.90 8.27
CA SER A 365 2.76 13.65 8.55
C SER A 365 3.93 12.71 8.84
N VAL A 366 5.08 13.29 9.20
CA VAL A 366 6.23 12.50 9.65
C VAL A 366 5.88 11.76 10.95
N PRO A 367 6.04 10.41 11.00
CA PRO A 367 5.75 9.66 12.21
C PRO A 367 6.71 10.01 13.34
N LEU A 368 6.17 10.21 14.54
CA LEU A 368 6.94 10.42 15.77
C LEU A 368 7.13 9.07 16.48
N GLU A 369 8.38 8.76 16.81
CA GLU A 369 8.70 7.53 17.54
C GLU A 369 8.08 7.50 18.93
N GLY A 370 7.41 6.41 19.28
CA GLY A 370 6.81 6.15 20.57
C GLY A 370 7.58 5.13 21.40
N LYS A 371 6.86 4.33 22.16
CA LYS A 371 7.43 3.30 23.05
C LYS A 371 7.89 2.09 22.28
N THR A 372 8.89 1.39 22.80
CA THR A 372 9.29 0.07 22.31
C THR A 372 8.33 -1.01 22.82
N LYS A 373 7.98 -1.94 21.93
CA LYS A 373 7.19 -3.15 22.23
C LYS A 373 7.97 -4.38 21.75
N SER A 374 8.02 -5.41 22.57
CA SER A 374 8.48 -6.73 22.15
C SER A 374 7.30 -7.61 21.82
N LEU A 375 7.38 -8.30 20.70
CA LEU A 375 6.34 -9.24 20.28
C LEU A 375 6.76 -10.67 20.62
N ASP A 376 5.79 -11.56 20.69
CA ASP A 376 6.03 -12.99 20.81
C ASP A 376 6.92 -13.52 19.70
N SER A 377 7.64 -14.60 19.97
CA SER A 377 8.40 -15.28 18.91
C SER A 377 7.44 -15.92 17.90
N VAL A 378 7.85 -15.99 16.64
CA VAL A 378 7.03 -16.66 15.61
C VAL A 378 6.68 -18.09 15.98
N GLU A 379 7.57 -18.81 16.67
CA GLU A 379 7.29 -20.18 17.13
C GLU A 379 6.23 -20.22 18.25
N SER A 380 6.17 -19.20 19.11
CA SER A 380 5.11 -19.06 20.11
C SER A 380 3.76 -18.83 19.42
N VAL A 381 3.70 -17.87 18.47
CA VAL A 381 2.50 -17.59 17.67
C VAL A 381 2.04 -18.83 16.91
N ARG A 382 2.96 -19.47 16.17
CA ARG A 382 2.70 -20.71 15.45
C ARG A 382 2.11 -21.79 16.36
N SER A 383 2.77 -22.04 17.51
CA SER A 383 2.35 -23.10 18.44
C SER A 383 0.98 -22.80 19.03
N SER A 384 0.68 -21.53 19.32
CA SER A 384 -0.62 -21.09 19.81
C SER A 384 -1.72 -21.34 18.77
N LEU A 385 -1.48 -20.94 17.52
CA LEU A 385 -2.42 -21.15 16.40
C LEU A 385 -2.65 -22.64 16.12
N ALA A 386 -1.57 -23.43 16.05
CA ALA A 386 -1.67 -24.87 15.76
C ALA A 386 -2.34 -25.68 16.88
N ASN A 387 -2.33 -25.20 18.13
CA ASN A 387 -3.00 -25.83 19.26
C ASN A 387 -4.44 -25.30 19.49
N ASN A 388 -4.86 -24.31 18.75
CA ASN A 388 -6.20 -23.74 18.86
C ASN A 388 -7.19 -24.58 18.03
N HIS A 389 -8.11 -25.26 18.71
CA HIS A 389 -9.08 -26.15 18.07
C HIS A 389 -10.08 -25.44 17.13
N THR A 390 -10.15 -24.10 17.18
CA THR A 390 -11.03 -23.31 16.30
C THR A 390 -10.34 -22.85 15.03
N ILE A 391 -9.02 -23.04 14.92
CA ILE A 391 -8.20 -22.60 13.80
C ILE A 391 -7.66 -23.85 13.08
N ASP A 392 -7.98 -23.95 11.80
CA ASP A 392 -7.34 -24.89 10.90
C ASP A 392 -6.00 -24.30 10.43
N PHE A 393 -4.90 -24.75 11.04
CA PHE A 393 -3.58 -24.17 10.76
C PHE A 393 -3.11 -24.36 9.31
N GLU A 394 -3.68 -25.30 8.56
CA GLU A 394 -3.38 -25.48 7.13
C GLU A 394 -3.91 -24.33 6.27
N LYS A 395 -4.91 -23.58 6.76
CA LYS A 395 -5.47 -22.40 6.10
C LYS A 395 -4.70 -21.11 6.39
N VAL A 396 -3.65 -21.17 7.21
CA VAL A 396 -2.75 -20.04 7.42
C VAL A 396 -1.82 -19.93 6.22
N THR A 397 -1.92 -18.83 5.48
CA THR A 397 -1.14 -18.59 4.27
C THR A 397 0.00 -17.61 4.49
N ASN A 398 -0.10 -16.72 5.50
CA ASN A 398 0.95 -15.76 5.79
C ASN A 398 0.99 -15.33 7.25
N MET A 399 2.16 -14.86 7.72
CA MET A 399 2.37 -14.32 9.07
C MET A 399 3.33 -13.14 8.96
N VAL A 400 2.86 -11.93 9.26
CA VAL A 400 3.65 -10.70 9.14
C VAL A 400 3.59 -9.88 10.43
N ILE A 401 4.61 -9.05 10.64
CA ILE A 401 4.49 -7.96 11.60
C ILE A 401 3.88 -6.79 10.85
N GLY A 402 2.80 -6.26 11.40
CA GLY A 402 2.15 -5.04 10.94
C GLY A 402 2.01 -4.04 12.06
N TYR A 403 1.43 -2.92 11.75
CA TYR A 403 1.05 -1.89 12.72
C TYR A 403 -0.46 -1.81 12.83
N LYS A 404 -0.99 -2.10 14.01
CA LYS A 404 -2.39 -1.85 14.34
C LYS A 404 -2.54 -0.36 14.65
N GLU A 405 -3.40 0.32 13.93
CA GLU A 405 -3.75 1.69 14.24
C GLU A 405 -4.76 1.72 15.39
N ASP A 406 -4.42 2.40 16.47
CA ASP A 406 -5.32 2.66 17.59
C ASP A 406 -5.95 4.05 17.40
N ASP A 407 -7.21 4.06 17.05
CA ASP A 407 -8.02 5.26 16.79
C ASP A 407 -8.56 5.90 18.09
N GLN A 408 -7.91 5.73 19.24
CA GLN A 408 -8.35 6.41 20.45
C GLN A 408 -8.12 7.93 20.28
N PRO A 409 -9.16 8.73 19.99
CA PRO A 409 -9.00 10.17 20.01
C PRO A 409 -8.70 10.56 21.47
N ASP A 410 -7.58 11.24 21.68
CA ASP A 410 -7.36 11.93 22.95
C ASP A 410 -8.58 12.81 23.21
N LYS A 411 -9.32 12.56 24.28
CA LYS A 411 -10.59 13.24 24.62
C LYS A 411 -10.44 14.77 24.80
N ASP A 412 -9.22 15.26 24.77
CA ASP A 412 -8.88 16.67 24.98
C ASP A 412 -8.46 17.41 23.68
N ASP A 413 -8.39 16.73 22.53
CA ASP A 413 -8.01 17.36 21.27
C ASP A 413 -9.20 18.07 20.62
N ILE A 414 -9.20 19.40 20.81
CA ILE A 414 -10.10 20.32 20.12
C ILE A 414 -9.71 20.38 18.64
N GLU A 415 -10.45 19.63 17.81
CA GLU A 415 -10.93 19.98 16.45
C GLU A 415 -10.01 20.02 15.24
N VAL A 416 -8.70 19.87 15.21
CA VAL A 416 -8.01 20.15 13.93
C VAL A 416 -7.07 19.05 13.43
N GLN A 417 -6.58 18.17 14.27
CA GLN A 417 -5.63 17.15 13.85
C GLN A 417 -5.99 15.79 14.42
N ARG A 418 -6.30 14.83 13.55
CA ARG A 418 -6.46 13.44 13.97
C ARG A 418 -5.09 12.87 14.30
N ASN A 419 -4.94 12.37 15.51
CA ASN A 419 -3.75 11.65 15.97
C ASN A 419 -4.08 10.16 16.05
N SER A 420 -3.21 9.32 15.50
CA SER A 420 -3.31 7.87 15.62
C SER A 420 -2.01 7.29 16.15
N GLU A 421 -2.12 6.31 17.04
CA GLU A 421 -0.97 5.52 17.49
C GLU A 421 -0.92 4.20 16.71
N PHE A 422 0.24 3.91 16.12
CA PHE A 422 0.53 2.68 15.40
C PHE A 422 1.33 1.75 16.30
N VAL A 423 0.72 0.65 16.69
CA VAL A 423 1.30 -0.32 17.63
C VAL A 423 1.72 -1.58 16.87
N PRO A 424 3.00 -2.01 16.96
CA PRO A 424 3.44 -3.24 16.29
C PRO A 424 2.68 -4.46 16.83
N THR A 425 2.18 -5.28 15.92
CA THR A 425 1.31 -6.43 16.21
C THR A 425 1.57 -7.53 15.17
N TRP A 426 1.43 -8.80 15.54
CA TRP A 426 1.41 -9.89 14.59
C TRP A 426 0.09 -9.91 13.83
N TYR A 427 0.18 -10.10 12.52
CA TYR A 427 -0.96 -10.35 11.63
C TYR A 427 -0.81 -11.69 10.95
N VAL A 428 -1.91 -12.40 10.86
CA VAL A 428 -2.00 -13.74 10.26
C VAL A 428 -3.03 -13.69 9.15
N GLN A 429 -2.63 -14.14 7.97
CA GLN A 429 -3.58 -14.35 6.88
C GLN A 429 -4.18 -15.76 7.04
N TYR A 430 -5.48 -15.81 7.25
CA TYR A 430 -6.23 -17.04 7.49
C TYR A 430 -7.47 -17.09 6.60
N ASP A 431 -7.58 -18.13 5.79
CA ASP A 431 -8.69 -18.33 4.83
C ASP A 431 -8.89 -17.14 3.86
N GLY A 432 -7.78 -16.44 3.54
CA GLY A 432 -7.74 -15.28 2.64
C GLY A 432 -7.73 -13.91 3.33
N ASP A 433 -8.25 -13.81 4.55
CA ASP A 433 -8.39 -12.55 5.30
C ASP A 433 -7.25 -12.34 6.31
N TRP A 434 -6.98 -11.08 6.65
CA TRP A 434 -5.97 -10.69 7.61
C TRP A 434 -6.55 -10.42 8.98
N TYR A 435 -5.99 -11.05 10.01
CA TYR A 435 -6.41 -10.94 11.41
C TYR A 435 -5.23 -10.53 12.28
N ALA A 436 -5.50 -9.65 13.25
CA ALA A 436 -4.54 -9.40 14.33
C ALA A 436 -4.42 -10.64 15.22
N TYR A 437 -3.20 -10.99 15.61
CA TYR A 437 -2.97 -12.02 16.61
C TYR A 437 -2.76 -11.36 17.97
N GLU A 438 -3.68 -11.58 18.88
CA GLU A 438 -3.64 -11.08 20.26
C GLU A 438 -3.96 -12.21 21.24
N ASP A 439 -3.08 -12.44 22.21
CA ASP A 439 -3.27 -13.41 23.31
C ASP A 439 -3.73 -14.82 22.86
N GLY A 440 -3.22 -15.30 21.72
CA GLY A 440 -3.54 -16.64 21.20
C GLY A 440 -4.81 -16.73 20.35
N ARG A 441 -5.39 -15.59 19.95
CA ARG A 441 -6.60 -15.49 19.14
C ARG A 441 -6.34 -14.68 17.88
N LEU A 442 -7.18 -14.90 16.88
CA LEU A 442 -7.30 -14.08 15.68
C LEU A 442 -8.49 -13.13 15.87
N GLU A 443 -8.24 -11.83 15.78
CA GLU A 443 -9.23 -10.75 15.97
C GLU A 443 -9.33 -9.88 14.70
#